data_f8f8cafc0788a19c88d990f02d96cb0d
#
_entry.id   f8f8cafc0788a19c88d990f02d96cb0d
#
_cell.length_a   1.000
_cell.length_b   1.000
_cell.length_c   1.000
_cell.angle_alpha   90.00
_cell.angle_beta   90.00
_cell.angle_gamma   90.00
#
_symmetry.space_group_name_H-M   'P 1'
#
loop_
_entity.id
_entity.type
_entity.pdbx_description
1 polymer ?
#
loop_
_entity_poly.entity_id
_entity_poly.type
_entity_poly.pdbx_seq_one_letter_code
_entity_poly.pdbx_strand_id
1 'polypeptide(L)'
;MNTTNTTEPAFATITFQHAIPEQRVKDLMCCAWEGGSNYWCSLKATRLTPEADALRSDIQKARREAGEDPTFYRWEFPFLSGAALELEADDDEMLYTLTREKLIAGLQVMASTYPRHFADVLSDNDDDGTGDVFLQCCHFGEIVYG
;
A
#
# COMPACT_ATOMS: atom_id res chain seq x y z
N MET A 1 0.66 -9.52 32.33
CA MET A 1 0.09 -9.95 32.18
C MET A 1 -0.46 -10.59 31.42
N ASN A 2 -0.86 -11.05 31.26
CA ASN A 2 -1.27 -11.76 30.66
C ASN A 2 -2.27 -11.87 30.12
N THR A 3 -2.53 -12.04 29.56
CA THR A 3 -3.34 -12.02 28.96
C THR A 3 -4.12 -12.95 28.85
N THR A 4 -4.80 -13.12 28.82
CA THR A 4 -5.45 -13.95 28.72
C THR A 4 -6.00 -14.29 27.91
N ASN A 5 -5.94 -14.65 27.54
CA ASN A 5 -6.34 -14.99 26.58
C ASN A 5 -7.47 -15.65 26.49
N THR A 6 -8.14 -15.44 25.63
CA THR A 6 -9.36 -16.12 25.54
C THR A 6 -9.17 -17.59 25.63
N THR A 7 -9.94 -18.20 26.43
CA THR A 7 -9.85 -19.63 26.61
C THR A 7 -10.97 -20.36 25.89
N GLU A 8 -11.87 -19.62 25.27
CA GLU A 8 -13.01 -20.20 24.60
C GLU A 8 -12.59 -20.80 23.27
N PRO A 9 -12.86 -22.10 23.03
CA PRO A 9 -12.51 -22.71 21.75
C PRO A 9 -13.38 -22.14 20.62
N ALA A 10 -12.81 -22.07 19.44
CA ALA A 10 -13.56 -21.64 18.27
C ALA A 10 -14.60 -22.72 17.92
N PHE A 11 -15.82 -22.29 17.61
CA PHE A 11 -16.85 -23.17 17.08
C PHE A 11 -16.49 -23.61 15.66
N ALA A 12 -15.98 -22.67 14.85
CA ALA A 12 -15.56 -22.91 13.48
C ALA A 12 -14.49 -21.89 13.08
N THR A 13 -13.64 -22.27 12.16
CA THR A 13 -12.69 -21.35 11.54
C THR A 13 -13.09 -21.17 10.08
N ILE A 14 -13.30 -19.93 9.68
CA ILE A 14 -13.69 -19.59 8.31
C ILE A 14 -12.52 -18.92 7.62
N THR A 15 -12.16 -19.41 6.45
CA THR A 15 -11.10 -18.84 5.64
C THR A 15 -11.68 -18.27 4.36
N PHE A 16 -11.28 -17.03 4.02
CA PHE A 16 -11.69 -16.37 2.80
C PHE A 16 -10.51 -16.18 1.87
N GLN A 17 -10.79 -16.18 0.57
CA GLN A 17 -9.83 -15.77 -0.43
C GLN A 17 -10.42 -14.61 -1.22
N HIS A 18 -9.63 -13.54 -1.39
CA HIS A 18 -10.01 -12.36 -2.15
C HIS A 18 -8.92 -12.05 -3.16
N ALA A 19 -9.31 -11.88 -4.41
CA ALA A 19 -8.42 -11.36 -5.44
C ALA A 19 -8.55 -9.84 -5.44
N ILE A 20 -7.47 -9.12 -5.12
CA ILE A 20 -7.48 -7.66 -5.07
C ILE A 20 -6.89 -7.13 -6.37
N PRO A 21 -7.67 -6.42 -7.19
CA PRO A 21 -7.15 -5.85 -8.43
C PRO A 21 -6.07 -4.80 -8.14
N GLU A 22 -5.11 -4.69 -9.03
CA GLU A 22 -4.02 -3.70 -8.87
C GLU A 22 -4.59 -2.28 -8.74
N GLN A 23 -5.65 -1.95 -9.45
CA GLN A 23 -6.26 -0.62 -9.38
C GLN A 23 -6.73 -0.28 -7.96
N ARG A 24 -7.25 -1.26 -7.22
CA ARG A 24 -7.68 -1.04 -5.84
C ARG A 24 -6.49 -0.65 -4.95
N VAL A 25 -5.34 -1.29 -5.18
CA VAL A 25 -4.13 -0.98 -4.41
C VAL A 25 -3.60 0.40 -4.81
N LYS A 26 -3.71 0.76 -6.07
CA LYS A 26 -3.36 2.12 -6.53
C LYS A 26 -4.26 3.17 -5.88
N ASP A 27 -5.54 2.89 -5.73
CA ASP A 27 -6.47 3.79 -5.05
C ASP A 27 -6.06 3.99 -3.59
N LEU A 28 -5.63 2.93 -2.89
CA LEU A 28 -5.13 3.04 -1.53
C LEU A 28 -3.87 3.90 -1.45
N MET A 29 -2.96 3.73 -2.40
CA MET A 29 -1.75 4.55 -2.46
C MET A 29 -2.08 6.00 -2.73
N CYS A 30 -3.04 6.27 -3.60
CA CYS A 30 -3.52 7.61 -3.85
C CYS A 30 -4.05 8.24 -2.56
N CYS A 31 -4.90 7.53 -1.83
CA CYS A 31 -5.44 8.00 -0.54
C CYS A 31 -4.32 8.31 0.45
N ALA A 32 -3.30 7.46 0.52
CA ALA A 32 -2.18 7.66 1.43
C ALA A 32 -1.41 8.94 1.09
N TRP A 33 -1.12 9.17 -0.19
CA TRP A 33 -0.29 10.29 -0.63
C TRP A 33 -1.05 11.60 -0.84
N GLU A 34 -2.35 11.53 -1.00
CA GLU A 34 -3.18 12.73 -1.15
C GLU A 34 -3.77 13.22 0.15
N GLY A 35 -3.26 12.78 1.29
CA GLY A 35 -3.65 13.29 2.59
C GLY A 35 -3.46 12.36 3.76
N GLY A 36 -3.56 11.05 3.54
CA GLY A 36 -3.62 10.09 4.65
C GLY A 36 -2.32 9.97 5.45
N SER A 37 -1.18 9.92 4.77
CA SER A 37 0.12 9.61 5.41
C SER A 37 1.07 10.80 5.49
N ASN A 38 0.69 11.96 5.00
CA ASN A 38 1.57 13.13 4.94
C ASN A 38 2.04 13.61 6.30
N TYR A 39 1.35 13.23 7.36
CA TYR A 39 1.68 13.68 8.71
C TYR A 39 2.87 12.93 9.32
N TRP A 40 3.28 11.79 8.74
CA TRP A 40 4.36 11.00 9.32
C TRP A 40 5.48 10.65 8.34
N CYS A 41 5.26 10.76 7.04
CA CYS A 41 6.30 10.40 6.07
C CYS A 41 6.29 11.29 4.83
N SER A 42 7.42 11.29 4.14
CA SER A 42 7.58 12.02 2.89
C SER A 42 8.33 11.17 1.87
N LEU A 43 8.07 11.45 0.58
CA LEU A 43 8.77 10.80 -0.52
C LEU A 43 10.17 11.40 -0.65
N LYS A 44 11.18 10.56 -0.79
CA LYS A 44 12.57 11.00 -0.93
C LYS A 44 13.13 10.77 -2.33
N ALA A 45 12.96 9.55 -2.87
CA ALA A 45 13.53 9.21 -4.15
C ALA A 45 12.77 8.07 -4.81
N THR A 46 12.96 7.96 -6.11
CA THR A 46 12.46 6.82 -6.88
C THR A 46 13.65 6.11 -7.49
N ARG A 47 13.56 4.79 -7.59
CA ARG A 47 14.59 3.96 -8.22
C ARG A 47 13.96 3.13 -9.32
N LEU A 48 14.65 3.06 -10.46
CA LEU A 48 14.17 2.31 -11.62
C LEU A 48 15.35 1.54 -12.22
N THR A 49 15.12 0.27 -12.53
CA THR A 49 15.98 -0.44 -13.47
C THR A 49 15.65 0.05 -14.88
N PRO A 50 16.58 -0.16 -15.88
CA PRO A 50 16.24 0.16 -17.27
C PRO A 50 14.97 -0.54 -17.76
N GLU A 51 14.74 -1.78 -17.34
CA GLU A 51 13.54 -2.55 -17.69
C GLU A 51 12.28 -1.93 -17.10
N ALA A 52 12.33 -1.48 -15.85
CA ALA A 52 11.20 -0.79 -15.22
C ALA A 52 10.91 0.55 -15.90
N ASP A 53 11.94 1.27 -16.30
CA ASP A 53 11.76 2.53 -17.00
C ASP A 53 11.10 2.32 -18.36
N ALA A 54 11.46 1.24 -19.07
CA ALA A 54 10.81 0.87 -20.33
C ALA A 54 9.33 0.54 -20.12
N LEU A 55 9.01 -0.21 -19.06
CA LEU A 55 7.63 -0.52 -18.71
C LEU A 55 6.83 0.75 -18.41
N ARG A 56 7.42 1.70 -17.68
CA ARG A 56 6.77 2.97 -17.40
C ARG A 56 6.46 3.73 -18.68
N SER A 57 7.41 3.78 -19.60
CA SER A 57 7.22 4.45 -20.89
C SER A 57 6.09 3.78 -21.70
N ASP A 58 6.03 2.46 -21.69
CA ASP A 58 4.98 1.71 -22.39
C ASP A 58 3.60 2.01 -21.79
N ILE A 59 3.51 2.09 -20.46
CA ILE A 59 2.27 2.43 -19.78
C ILE A 59 1.81 3.83 -20.16
N GLN A 60 2.73 4.79 -20.16
CA GLN A 60 2.40 6.16 -20.54
C GLN A 60 1.94 6.25 -21.99
N LYS A 61 2.58 5.50 -22.88
CA LYS A 61 2.18 5.44 -24.28
C LYS A 61 0.78 4.88 -24.43
N ALA A 62 0.48 3.78 -23.73
CA ALA A 62 -0.83 3.16 -23.76
C ALA A 62 -1.91 4.11 -23.25
N ARG A 63 -1.61 4.87 -22.20
CA ARG A 63 -2.54 5.88 -21.66
C ARG A 63 -2.83 6.97 -22.69
N ARG A 64 -1.80 7.47 -23.38
CA ARG A 64 -1.98 8.48 -24.43
C ARG A 64 -2.84 7.94 -25.56
N GLU A 65 -2.58 6.71 -25.99
CA GLU A 65 -3.34 6.09 -27.09
C GLU A 65 -4.80 5.86 -26.71
N ALA A 66 -5.08 5.66 -25.42
CA ALA A 66 -6.43 5.50 -24.90
C ALA A 66 -7.13 6.83 -24.61
N GLY A 67 -6.46 7.97 -24.83
CA GLY A 67 -7.01 9.28 -24.52
C GLY A 67 -7.01 9.60 -23.03
N GLU A 68 -6.24 8.89 -22.23
CA GLU A 68 -6.12 9.09 -20.79
C GLU A 68 -4.93 9.99 -20.46
N ASP A 69 -4.93 10.54 -19.23
CA ASP A 69 -3.79 11.31 -18.74
C ASP A 69 -2.57 10.38 -18.63
N PRO A 70 -1.47 10.69 -19.34
CA PRO A 70 -0.29 9.84 -19.34
C PRO A 70 0.57 10.00 -18.08
N THR A 71 0.24 10.92 -17.17
CA THR A 71 1.03 11.17 -15.96
C THR A 71 1.28 9.88 -15.19
N PHE A 72 2.54 9.67 -14.82
CA PHE A 72 2.94 8.55 -14.00
C PHE A 72 3.42 9.12 -12.67
N TYR A 73 2.63 8.93 -11.62
CA TYR A 73 2.90 9.52 -10.32
C TYR A 73 3.99 8.75 -9.59
N ARG A 74 4.72 9.42 -8.72
CA ARG A 74 5.80 8.80 -7.95
C ARG A 74 5.31 7.61 -7.13
N TRP A 75 4.12 7.71 -6.56
CA TRP A 75 3.55 6.63 -5.77
C TRP A 75 3.16 5.40 -6.62
N GLU A 76 3.15 5.52 -7.95
CA GLU A 76 2.91 4.37 -8.83
C GLU A 76 4.14 3.50 -9.04
N PHE A 77 5.33 4.02 -8.75
CA PHE A 77 6.59 3.29 -9.01
C PHE A 77 6.65 1.91 -8.38
N PRO A 78 6.21 1.71 -7.12
CA PRO A 78 6.27 0.37 -6.51
C PRO A 78 5.43 -0.69 -7.22
N PHE A 79 4.53 -0.29 -8.11
CA PHE A 79 3.73 -1.26 -8.87
C PHE A 79 4.51 -1.86 -10.04
N LEU A 80 5.64 -1.26 -10.40
CA LEU A 80 6.50 -1.77 -11.47
C LEU A 80 7.51 -2.75 -10.90
N SER A 81 7.68 -3.90 -11.58
CA SER A 81 8.78 -4.79 -11.25
C SER A 81 10.09 -4.10 -11.54
N GLY A 82 11.03 -4.13 -10.60
CA GLY A 82 12.32 -3.46 -10.74
C GLY A 82 12.32 -1.98 -10.39
N ALA A 83 11.25 -1.50 -9.75
CA ALA A 83 11.17 -0.13 -9.27
C ALA A 83 10.95 -0.11 -7.76
N ALA A 84 11.30 1.00 -7.14
CA ALA A 84 11.12 1.22 -5.72
C ALA A 84 10.93 2.70 -5.42
N LEU A 85 10.29 2.96 -4.28
CA LEU A 85 10.08 4.30 -3.77
C LEU A 85 10.76 4.39 -2.42
N GLU A 86 11.61 5.40 -2.22
CA GLU A 86 12.22 5.65 -0.92
C GLU A 86 11.42 6.68 -0.17
N LEU A 87 11.10 6.37 1.08
CA LEU A 87 10.29 7.17 1.98
C LEU A 87 11.08 7.42 3.25
N GLU A 88 10.85 8.58 3.85
CA GLU A 88 11.42 8.91 5.16
C GLU A 88 10.28 9.11 6.16
N ALA A 89 10.37 8.43 7.30
CA ALA A 89 9.46 8.67 8.41
C ALA A 89 9.98 9.87 9.21
N ASP A 90 9.11 10.84 9.45
CA ASP A 90 9.53 12.13 9.98
C ASP A 90 10.11 12.05 11.40
N ASP A 91 9.63 11.11 12.22
CA ASP A 91 10.04 11.01 13.62
C ASP A 91 11.45 10.46 13.82
N ASP A 92 11.85 9.50 12.99
CA ASP A 92 13.13 8.80 13.21
C ASP A 92 14.10 9.02 12.07
N GLU A 93 13.71 9.77 11.05
CA GLU A 93 14.53 10.07 9.86
C GLU A 93 15.05 8.80 9.17
N MET A 94 14.38 7.66 9.40
CA MET A 94 14.73 6.40 8.76
C MET A 94 14.21 6.38 7.34
N LEU A 95 15.02 5.83 6.43
CA LEU A 95 14.61 5.60 5.05
C LEU A 95 14.01 4.21 4.93
N TYR A 96 12.86 4.14 4.32
CA TYR A 96 12.17 2.88 4.01
C TYR A 96 12.03 2.75 2.51
N THR A 97 12.21 1.54 2.03
CA THR A 97 12.07 1.24 0.60
C THR A 97 10.76 0.51 0.37
N LEU A 98 9.90 1.08 -0.47
CA LEU A 98 8.62 0.49 -0.81
C LEU A 98 8.72 -0.16 -2.18
N THR A 99 8.44 -1.44 -2.23
CA THR A 99 8.50 -2.27 -3.43
C THR A 99 7.16 -2.96 -3.67
N ARG A 100 7.00 -3.59 -4.83
CA ARG A 100 5.81 -4.38 -5.13
C ARG A 100 5.58 -5.47 -4.06
N GLU A 101 6.64 -6.14 -3.64
CA GLU A 101 6.57 -7.18 -2.60
C GLU A 101 6.06 -6.64 -1.28
N LYS A 102 6.46 -5.43 -0.92
CA LYS A 102 5.97 -4.80 0.31
C LYS A 102 4.52 -4.36 0.21
N LEU A 103 4.06 -3.97 -0.96
CA LEU A 103 2.64 -3.69 -1.17
C LEU A 103 1.80 -4.95 -0.93
N ILE A 104 2.24 -6.07 -1.49
CA ILE A 104 1.55 -7.34 -1.32
C ILE A 104 1.55 -7.77 0.15
N ALA A 105 2.71 -7.69 0.81
CA ALA A 105 2.83 -8.03 2.23
C ALA A 105 1.96 -7.13 3.09
N GLY A 106 1.89 -5.83 2.77
CA GLY A 106 1.06 -4.87 3.48
C GLY A 106 -0.43 -5.20 3.40
N LEU A 107 -0.89 -5.63 2.24
CA LEU A 107 -2.28 -6.07 2.09
C LEU A 107 -2.58 -7.28 2.98
N GLN A 108 -1.66 -8.23 3.05
CA GLN A 108 -1.85 -9.43 3.87
C GLN A 108 -1.87 -9.09 5.36
N VAL A 109 -0.98 -8.21 5.80
CA VAL A 109 -0.97 -7.73 7.19
C VAL A 109 -2.28 -7.00 7.51
N MET A 110 -2.73 -6.12 6.62
CA MET A 110 -3.96 -5.38 6.81
C MET A 110 -5.16 -6.31 6.94
N ALA A 111 -5.23 -7.31 6.07
CA ALA A 111 -6.33 -8.27 6.06
C ALA A 111 -6.36 -9.12 7.34
N SER A 112 -5.20 -9.57 7.82
CA SER A 112 -5.13 -10.46 8.97
C SER A 112 -5.15 -9.75 10.31
N THR A 113 -4.53 -8.57 10.40
CA THR A 113 -4.35 -7.85 11.66
C THR A 113 -5.38 -6.72 11.85
N TYR A 114 -5.80 -6.09 10.77
CA TYR A 114 -6.73 -4.96 10.81
C TYR A 114 -7.95 -5.21 9.91
N PRO A 115 -8.72 -6.27 10.18
CA PRO A 115 -9.81 -6.66 9.27
C PRO A 115 -10.89 -5.60 9.09
N ARG A 116 -11.09 -4.72 10.07
CA ARG A 116 -12.08 -3.63 9.94
C ARG A 116 -11.65 -2.65 8.85
N HIS A 117 -10.37 -2.29 8.82
CA HIS A 117 -9.83 -1.43 7.77
C HIS A 117 -9.83 -2.14 6.42
N PHE A 118 -9.50 -3.42 6.42
CA PHE A 118 -9.51 -4.20 5.20
C PHE A 118 -10.91 -4.36 4.61
N ALA A 119 -11.93 -4.40 5.47
CA ALA A 119 -13.32 -4.45 5.03
C ALA A 119 -13.68 -3.22 4.17
N ASP A 120 -13.12 -2.06 4.49
CA ASP A 120 -13.34 -0.85 3.69
C ASP A 120 -12.73 -0.98 2.29
N VAL A 121 -11.60 -1.68 2.15
CA VAL A 121 -11.01 -1.98 0.86
C VAL A 121 -11.95 -2.86 0.04
N LEU A 122 -12.49 -3.91 0.65
CA LEU A 122 -13.36 -4.87 -0.03
C LEU A 122 -14.69 -4.26 -0.43
N SER A 123 -15.21 -3.31 0.34
CA SER A 123 -16.51 -2.68 0.09
C SER A 123 -16.43 -1.37 -0.68
N ASP A 124 -15.24 -1.01 -1.16
CA ASP A 124 -15.02 0.24 -1.92
C ASP A 124 -15.35 1.49 -1.10
N ASN A 125 -15.05 1.44 0.21
CA ASN A 125 -15.25 2.54 1.15
C ASN A 125 -13.93 3.07 1.68
N ASP A 126 -12.84 2.87 0.97
CA ASP A 126 -11.53 3.36 1.38
C ASP A 126 -11.48 4.89 1.31
N ASP A 127 -10.80 5.45 2.30
CA ASP A 127 -10.57 6.88 2.43
C ASP A 127 -9.09 7.12 2.79
N ASP A 128 -8.76 8.35 3.13
CA ASP A 128 -7.39 8.72 3.51
C ASP A 128 -6.88 7.89 4.69
N GLY A 129 -7.74 7.62 5.67
CA GLY A 129 -7.39 6.78 6.82
C GLY A 129 -7.12 5.34 6.43
N THR A 130 -7.90 4.80 5.50
CA THR A 130 -7.69 3.45 4.98
C THR A 130 -6.36 3.37 4.25
N GLY A 131 -6.06 4.36 3.41
CA GLY A 131 -4.78 4.45 2.70
C GLY A 131 -3.60 4.54 3.66
N ASP A 132 -3.75 5.34 4.72
CA ASP A 132 -2.71 5.49 5.74
C ASP A 132 -2.43 4.17 6.47
N VAL A 133 -3.46 3.46 6.89
CA VAL A 133 -3.28 2.15 7.53
C VAL A 133 -2.57 1.19 6.58
N PHE A 134 -2.96 1.18 5.32
CA PHE A 134 -2.30 0.33 4.33
C PHE A 134 -0.81 0.65 4.21
N LEU A 135 -0.45 1.93 4.08
CA LEU A 135 0.95 2.31 3.93
C LEU A 135 1.77 1.95 5.16
N GLN A 136 1.23 2.14 6.36
CA GLN A 136 1.91 1.75 7.59
C GLN A 136 2.09 0.23 7.66
N CYS A 137 1.11 -0.55 7.23
CA CYS A 137 1.24 -2.00 7.13
C CYS A 137 2.37 -2.40 6.18
N CYS A 138 2.53 -1.67 5.07
CA CYS A 138 3.62 -1.93 4.13
C CYS A 138 5.01 -1.68 4.73
N HIS A 139 5.13 -0.64 5.57
CA HIS A 139 6.42 -0.25 6.13
C HIS A 139 6.74 -0.91 7.45
N PHE A 140 5.77 -0.94 8.35
CA PHE A 140 6.02 -1.35 9.74
C PHE A 140 5.43 -2.71 10.06
N GLY A 141 4.53 -3.23 9.22
CA GLY A 141 3.77 -4.44 9.54
C GLY A 141 2.72 -4.21 10.62
N GLU A 142 2.46 -2.96 10.99
CA GLU A 142 1.49 -2.60 12.03
C GLU A 142 1.19 -1.10 11.96
N ILE A 143 0.12 -0.69 12.64
CA ILE A 143 -0.18 0.73 12.81
C ILE A 143 0.71 1.29 13.89
N VAL A 144 1.52 2.30 13.55
CA VAL A 144 2.45 2.97 14.48
C VAL A 144 1.96 4.37 14.78
N TYR A 145 1.38 5.06 13.82
CA TYR A 145 0.96 6.45 13.91
C TYR A 145 -0.57 6.58 13.85
N GLY A 146 -1.04 7.64 14.45
CA GLY A 146 -2.45 7.95 14.44
C GLY A 146 -3.19 7.31 15.58
#